data_d04e360b36c46ebe07889a9628c62335
#
_entry.id   d04e360b36c46ebe07889a9628c62335
#
_cell.length_a   1.000
_cell.length_b   1.000
_cell.length_c   1.000
_cell.angle_alpha   90.00
_cell.angle_beta   90.00
_cell.angle_gamma   90.00
#
_symmetry.space_group_name_H-M   'P 1'
#
loop_
_entity.id
_entity.type
_entity.pdbx_description
1 polymer ?
#
loop_
_entity_poly.entity_id
_entity_poly.type
_entity_poly.pdbx_seq_one_letter_code
_entity_poly.pdbx_strand_id
1 'polypeptide(L)'
;SVSTLDIPVLKENESNGGYRTVPLYSHDAVYFNLNFGFDEDEGWMEIVNNREFRQALNLAINRQEILSNLYLDQGELSYHVPSEYDLEKAESLLDGIGMDQADSEGFRTRPDGSKFQIDFEYAKLGTEFSDFVEIIRQNWADIGIRMIPKEIDRSLWSQKYDANELQVRMLWCDFPVCESNPVMWDWSIPIRASSKYLTYYNTSG
;
A
#
# COMPACT_ATOMS: atom_id res chain seq x y z
N SER A 1 19.81 -10.12 8.29
CA SER A 1 18.52 -9.75 8.87
C SER A 1 17.76 -11.01 9.23
N VAL A 2 17.06 -10.99 10.32
CA VAL A 2 16.19 -12.06 10.80
C VAL A 2 14.75 -11.66 10.43
N SER A 3 13.98 -12.58 9.88
CA SER A 3 12.56 -12.32 9.60
C SER A 3 11.78 -12.16 10.92
N THR A 4 10.75 -11.33 10.93
CA THR A 4 9.82 -11.20 12.06
C THR A 4 9.18 -12.55 12.41
N LEU A 5 8.94 -13.39 11.41
CA LEU A 5 8.38 -14.74 11.58
C LEU A 5 9.31 -15.70 12.33
N ASP A 6 10.62 -15.42 12.38
CA ASP A 6 11.60 -16.22 13.12
C ASP A 6 11.65 -15.87 14.63
N ILE A 7 11.07 -14.74 15.05
CA ILE A 7 11.16 -14.24 16.43
C ILE A 7 10.64 -15.25 17.46
N PRO A 8 9.50 -15.94 17.30
CA PRO A 8 9.02 -16.92 18.25
C PRO A 8 10.02 -18.06 18.48
N VAL A 9 10.55 -18.62 17.39
CA VAL A 9 11.53 -19.70 17.41
C VAL A 9 12.83 -19.25 18.08
N LEU A 10 13.27 -18.03 17.80
CA LEU A 10 14.46 -17.45 18.44
C LEU A 10 14.26 -17.23 19.91
N LYS A 11 13.10 -16.72 20.35
CA LYS A 11 12.79 -16.53 21.78
C LYS A 11 12.72 -17.84 22.53
N GLU A 12 12.10 -18.87 21.97
CA GLU A 12 12.02 -20.20 22.56
C GLU A 12 13.39 -20.83 22.81
N ASN A 13 14.35 -20.56 21.91
CA ASN A 13 15.68 -21.14 21.96
C ASN A 13 16.75 -20.27 22.65
N GLU A 14 16.39 -19.11 23.21
CA GLU A 14 17.32 -18.19 23.88
C GLU A 14 18.17 -18.86 24.96
N SER A 15 17.55 -19.64 25.85
CA SER A 15 18.23 -20.29 26.94
C SER A 15 19.20 -21.39 26.51
N ASN A 16 18.84 -22.13 25.45
CA ASN A 16 19.66 -23.22 24.90
C ASN A 16 20.77 -22.68 23.99
N GLY A 17 20.51 -21.57 23.30
CA GLY A 17 21.44 -20.95 22.36
C GLY A 17 22.41 -19.96 22.98
N GLY A 18 22.24 -19.60 24.26
CA GLY A 18 23.10 -18.64 24.94
C GLY A 18 23.04 -17.21 24.37
N TYR A 19 21.92 -16.84 23.75
CA TYR A 19 21.68 -15.50 23.19
C TYR A 19 20.40 -14.88 23.77
N ARG A 20 20.18 -13.61 23.48
CA ARG A 20 18.96 -12.87 23.81
C ARG A 20 18.42 -12.20 22.57
N THR A 21 17.14 -12.41 22.28
CA THR A 21 16.42 -11.72 21.21
C THR A 21 15.94 -10.36 21.73
N VAL A 22 16.43 -9.30 21.12
CA VAL A 22 16.03 -7.93 21.43
C VAL A 22 15.37 -7.35 20.20
N PRO A 23 14.05 -7.08 20.21
CA PRO A 23 13.39 -6.36 19.14
C PRO A 23 13.96 -4.93 19.11
N LEU A 24 14.40 -4.51 17.96
CA LEU A 24 14.75 -3.11 17.69
C LEU A 24 13.62 -2.50 16.88
N TYR A 25 13.20 -1.30 17.26
CA TYR A 25 12.25 -0.56 16.45
C TYR A 25 12.90 -0.24 15.11
N SER A 26 12.31 -0.74 14.04
CA SER A 26 12.49 -0.20 12.70
C SER A 26 11.36 0.78 12.47
N HIS A 27 11.71 1.91 11.92
CA HIS A 27 10.73 2.93 11.58
C HIS A 27 10.21 2.79 10.14
N ASP A 28 10.50 1.66 9.51
CA ASP A 28 10.07 1.37 8.16
C ASP A 28 8.56 1.11 8.15
N ALA A 29 7.83 1.94 7.43
CA ALA A 29 6.45 1.69 7.11
C ALA A 29 6.32 1.33 5.63
N VAL A 30 5.40 0.41 5.33
CA VAL A 30 5.02 0.08 3.96
C VAL A 30 3.75 0.84 3.61
N TYR A 31 3.72 1.47 2.46
CA TYR A 31 2.52 2.11 1.98
C TYR A 31 2.32 1.95 0.47
N PHE A 32 1.06 1.99 0.08
CA PHE A 32 0.63 1.99 -1.30
C PHE A 32 0.48 3.42 -1.80
N ASN A 33 1.15 3.73 -2.88
CA ASN A 33 0.97 4.97 -3.60
C ASN A 33 0.23 4.70 -4.90
N LEU A 34 -1.00 5.16 -4.99
CA LEU A 34 -1.72 5.20 -6.26
C LEU A 34 -1.04 6.21 -7.19
N ASN A 35 -0.83 5.83 -8.43
CA ASN A 35 -0.20 6.69 -9.41
C ASN A 35 -1.21 7.69 -9.98
N PHE A 36 -1.19 8.91 -9.49
CA PHE A 36 -2.06 10.00 -9.94
C PHE A 36 -1.76 10.51 -11.36
N GLY A 37 -0.64 10.12 -11.91
CA GLY A 37 -0.21 10.51 -13.25
C GLY A 37 -0.18 9.34 -14.24
N PHE A 38 -0.82 8.20 -13.91
CA PHE A 38 -0.96 7.08 -14.84
C PHE A 38 -1.93 7.46 -15.96
N ASP A 39 -1.44 7.57 -17.18
CA ASP A 39 -2.14 8.13 -18.32
C ASP A 39 -2.50 7.12 -19.41
N GLU A 40 -2.23 5.84 -19.20
CA GLU A 40 -2.70 4.79 -20.10
C GLU A 40 -4.21 4.50 -19.97
N ASP A 41 -4.83 5.03 -18.91
CA ASP A 41 -6.26 4.89 -18.62
C ASP A 41 -6.80 6.23 -18.06
N GLU A 42 -7.52 6.99 -18.89
CA GLU A 42 -8.10 8.28 -18.48
C GLU A 42 -9.08 8.14 -17.32
N GLY A 43 -9.89 7.09 -17.30
CA GLY A 43 -10.84 6.83 -16.22
C GLY A 43 -10.15 6.44 -14.90
N TRP A 44 -8.92 5.97 -14.93
CA TRP A 44 -8.11 5.74 -13.73
C TRP A 44 -7.84 7.04 -12.98
N MET A 45 -7.34 8.05 -13.69
CA MET A 45 -6.98 9.32 -13.05
C MET A 45 -8.20 10.01 -12.40
N GLU A 46 -9.36 9.91 -13.03
CA GLU A 46 -10.60 10.49 -12.50
C GLU A 46 -10.96 9.87 -11.13
N ILE A 47 -10.87 8.56 -11.02
CA ILE A 47 -11.19 7.83 -9.79
C ILE A 47 -10.12 8.03 -8.72
N VAL A 48 -8.84 7.82 -9.03
CA VAL A 48 -7.78 7.84 -8.00
C VAL A 48 -7.48 9.25 -7.51
N ASN A 49 -7.76 10.29 -8.28
CA ASN A 49 -7.66 11.67 -7.81
C ASN A 49 -8.84 12.08 -6.91
N ASN A 50 -9.93 11.30 -6.89
CA ASN A 50 -11.01 11.53 -5.96
C ASN A 50 -10.55 11.21 -4.53
N ARG A 51 -10.78 12.14 -3.61
CA ARG A 51 -10.35 12.01 -2.20
C ARG A 51 -11.12 10.90 -1.49
N GLU A 52 -12.42 10.82 -1.74
CA GLU A 52 -13.33 9.85 -1.13
C GLU A 52 -12.91 8.42 -1.49
N PHE A 53 -12.51 8.18 -2.75
CA PHE A 53 -11.96 6.89 -3.18
C PHE A 53 -10.74 6.47 -2.35
N ARG A 54 -9.77 7.38 -2.19
CA ARG A 54 -8.56 7.08 -1.41
C ARG A 54 -8.86 6.87 0.08
N GLN A 55 -9.83 7.62 0.62
CA GLN A 55 -10.28 7.43 2.01
C GLN A 55 -10.95 6.07 2.18
N ALA A 56 -11.78 5.63 1.23
CA ALA A 56 -12.41 4.31 1.25
C ALA A 56 -11.38 3.19 1.26
N LEU A 57 -10.38 3.23 0.36
CA LEU A 57 -9.29 2.26 0.35
C LEU A 57 -8.51 2.22 1.68
N ASN A 58 -8.29 3.39 2.28
CA ASN A 58 -7.59 3.48 3.57
C ASN A 58 -8.40 2.90 4.73
N LEU A 59 -9.72 3.18 4.77
CA LEU A 59 -10.65 2.66 5.79
C LEU A 59 -10.85 1.15 5.69
N ALA A 60 -10.70 0.58 4.51
CA ALA A 60 -10.83 -0.86 4.31
C ALA A 60 -9.62 -1.67 4.80
N ILE A 61 -8.47 -1.05 5.06
CA ILE A 61 -7.26 -1.77 5.49
C ILE A 61 -7.32 -2.08 6.98
N ASN A 62 -7.45 -3.35 7.33
CA ASN A 62 -7.37 -3.85 8.70
C ASN A 62 -5.91 -3.94 9.18
N ARG A 63 -5.37 -2.83 9.63
CA ARG A 63 -3.96 -2.73 10.08
C ARG A 63 -3.66 -3.54 11.32
N GLN A 64 -4.67 -3.76 12.17
CA GLN A 64 -4.50 -4.61 13.36
C GLN A 64 -4.30 -6.08 12.96
N GLU A 65 -5.04 -6.55 11.95
CA GLU A 65 -4.87 -7.89 11.40
C GLU A 65 -3.47 -8.07 10.79
N ILE A 66 -3.01 -7.08 10.03
CA ILE A 66 -1.66 -7.09 9.47
C ILE A 66 -0.61 -7.15 10.58
N LEU A 67 -0.76 -6.33 11.63
CA LEU A 67 0.15 -6.32 12.77
C LEU A 67 0.19 -7.68 13.48
N SER A 68 -0.97 -8.29 13.71
CA SER A 68 -1.05 -9.58 14.40
C SER A 68 -0.52 -10.73 13.53
N ASN A 69 -0.91 -10.79 12.26
CA ASN A 69 -0.60 -11.92 11.38
C ASN A 69 0.84 -11.90 10.85
N LEU A 70 1.35 -10.73 10.47
CA LEU A 70 2.68 -10.61 9.86
C LEU A 70 3.76 -10.19 10.84
N TYR A 71 3.40 -9.41 11.86
CA TYR A 71 4.36 -8.86 12.80
C TYR A 71 4.22 -9.43 14.21
N LEU A 72 3.31 -10.42 14.42
CA LEU A 72 3.11 -11.12 15.69
C LEU A 72 2.93 -10.16 16.87
N ASP A 73 2.19 -9.09 16.64
CA ASP A 73 2.00 -7.96 17.56
C ASP A 73 3.33 -7.29 18.04
N GLN A 74 4.39 -7.45 17.25
CA GLN A 74 5.70 -6.84 17.52
C GLN A 74 5.81 -5.48 16.81
N GLY A 75 4.98 -4.51 17.17
CA GLY A 75 4.98 -3.19 16.57
C GLY A 75 3.81 -2.35 17.07
N GLU A 76 3.70 -1.17 16.54
CA GLU A 76 2.62 -0.23 16.84
C GLU A 76 2.04 0.33 15.53
N LEU A 77 0.75 0.63 15.55
CA LEU A 77 0.13 1.32 14.42
C LEU A 77 0.68 2.74 14.32
N SER A 78 0.99 3.15 13.09
CA SER A 78 1.48 4.51 12.85
C SER A 78 0.44 5.56 13.23
N TYR A 79 0.83 6.55 14.01
CA TYR A 79 -0.01 7.71 14.34
C TYR A 79 0.00 8.79 13.25
N HIS A 80 0.88 8.68 12.26
CA HIS A 80 0.98 9.63 11.15
C HIS A 80 -0.04 9.38 10.03
N VAL A 81 -0.62 8.17 9.99
CA VAL A 81 -1.60 7.78 8.99
C VAL A 81 -2.89 7.40 9.69
N PRO A 82 -4.06 7.89 9.22
CA PRO A 82 -5.33 7.44 9.78
C PRO A 82 -5.41 5.91 9.76
N SER A 83 -5.54 5.30 10.94
CA SER A 83 -5.56 3.84 11.14
C SER A 83 -6.97 3.31 11.40
N GLU A 84 -7.99 4.16 11.27
CA GLU A 84 -9.40 3.77 11.38
C GLU A 84 -9.72 2.66 10.38
N TYR A 85 -10.42 1.62 10.86
CA TYR A 85 -10.94 0.53 10.05
C TYR A 85 -12.46 0.56 10.11
N ASP A 86 -13.12 0.81 8.98
CA ASP A 86 -14.56 0.98 8.90
C ASP A 86 -15.05 0.67 7.48
N LEU A 87 -15.53 -0.56 7.28
CA LEU A 87 -16.01 -1.02 5.98
C LEU A 87 -17.30 -0.31 5.55
N GLU A 88 -18.23 -0.07 6.47
CA GLU A 88 -19.53 0.59 6.14
C GLU A 88 -19.29 2.01 5.62
N LYS A 89 -18.39 2.73 6.27
CA LYS A 89 -17.99 4.07 5.83
C LYS A 89 -17.23 4.03 4.50
N ALA A 90 -16.36 3.04 4.30
CA ALA A 90 -15.65 2.86 3.03
C ALA A 90 -16.61 2.62 1.87
N GLU A 91 -17.58 1.72 2.04
CA GLU A 91 -18.62 1.44 1.05
C GLU A 91 -19.47 2.69 0.75
N SER A 92 -19.91 3.41 1.79
CA SER A 92 -20.69 4.64 1.63
C SER A 92 -19.93 5.73 0.84
N LEU A 93 -18.61 5.84 1.03
CA LEU A 93 -17.79 6.77 0.25
C LEU A 93 -17.70 6.36 -1.21
N LEU A 94 -17.58 5.06 -1.51
CA LEU A 94 -17.57 4.54 -2.89
C LEU A 94 -18.93 4.75 -3.57
N ASP A 95 -20.03 4.50 -2.87
CA ASP A 95 -21.38 4.78 -3.37
C ASP A 95 -21.56 6.28 -3.69
N GLY A 96 -21.06 7.14 -2.81
CA GLY A 96 -21.14 8.59 -2.94
C GLY A 96 -20.42 9.16 -4.18
N ILE A 97 -19.45 8.45 -4.71
CA ILE A 97 -18.74 8.82 -5.95
C ILE A 97 -19.25 8.10 -7.20
N GLY A 98 -20.37 7.38 -7.08
CA GLY A 98 -21.02 6.69 -8.19
C GLY A 98 -20.44 5.31 -8.52
N MET A 99 -19.65 4.71 -7.62
CA MET A 99 -19.18 3.33 -7.73
C MET A 99 -20.12 2.37 -6.97
N ASP A 100 -21.43 2.56 -7.10
CA ASP A 100 -22.51 1.81 -6.40
C ASP A 100 -23.01 0.58 -7.18
N GLN A 101 -22.55 0.39 -8.41
CA GLN A 101 -22.89 -0.76 -9.23
C GLN A 101 -21.79 -1.83 -9.16
N ALA A 102 -22.20 -3.10 -9.27
CA ALA A 102 -21.27 -4.22 -9.29
C ALA A 102 -21.38 -5.01 -10.60
N ASP A 103 -20.27 -5.60 -11.02
CA ASP A 103 -20.23 -6.54 -12.13
C ASP A 103 -20.76 -7.94 -11.72
N SER A 104 -20.75 -8.89 -12.66
CA SER A 104 -21.22 -10.26 -12.42
C SER A 104 -20.42 -11.05 -11.38
N GLU A 105 -19.24 -10.58 -11.02
CA GLU A 105 -18.36 -11.19 -9.99
C GLU A 105 -18.47 -10.50 -8.63
N GLY A 106 -19.31 -9.46 -8.54
CA GLY A 106 -19.56 -8.71 -7.30
C GLY A 106 -18.58 -7.55 -7.05
N PHE A 107 -17.72 -7.22 -8.01
CA PHE A 107 -16.82 -6.07 -7.88
C PHE A 107 -17.42 -4.79 -8.47
N ARG A 108 -17.16 -3.68 -7.79
CA ARG A 108 -17.65 -2.35 -8.18
C ARG A 108 -17.17 -1.95 -9.57
N THR A 109 -18.05 -1.31 -10.32
CA THR A 109 -17.75 -0.71 -11.62
C THR A 109 -17.45 0.77 -11.47
N ARG A 110 -16.91 1.37 -12.51
CA ARG A 110 -16.82 2.83 -12.65
C ARG A 110 -18.22 3.46 -12.74
N PRO A 111 -18.36 4.78 -12.53
CA PRO A 111 -19.65 5.46 -12.68
C PRO A 111 -20.29 5.31 -14.06
N ASP A 112 -19.50 5.09 -15.11
CA ASP A 112 -19.99 4.84 -16.47
C ASP A 112 -20.37 3.37 -16.73
N GLY A 113 -20.28 2.51 -15.71
CA GLY A 113 -20.57 1.08 -15.79
C GLY A 113 -19.42 0.24 -16.33
N SER A 114 -18.30 0.83 -16.73
CA SER A 114 -17.13 0.09 -17.17
C SER A 114 -16.40 -0.59 -16.01
N LYS A 115 -15.63 -1.63 -16.32
CA LYS A 115 -14.87 -2.38 -15.32
C LYS A 115 -13.85 -1.48 -14.63
N PHE A 116 -13.80 -1.53 -13.28
CA PHE A 116 -12.70 -0.97 -12.51
C PHE A 116 -11.82 -2.09 -11.96
N GLN A 117 -10.51 -1.92 -12.08
CA GLN A 117 -9.52 -2.88 -11.60
C GLN A 117 -8.22 -2.15 -11.27
N ILE A 118 -7.60 -2.55 -10.18
CA ILE A 118 -6.25 -2.12 -9.81
C ILE A 118 -5.27 -3.21 -10.23
N ASP A 119 -4.46 -2.95 -11.25
CA ASP A 119 -3.35 -3.83 -11.63
C ASP A 119 -2.14 -3.48 -10.77
N PHE A 120 -1.83 -4.37 -9.83
CA PHE A 120 -0.76 -4.16 -8.88
C PHE A 120 0.46 -5.03 -9.19
N GLU A 121 1.35 -4.49 -10.02
CA GLU A 121 2.65 -5.13 -10.30
C GLU A 121 3.67 -4.68 -9.25
N TYR A 122 4.28 -5.63 -8.54
CA TYR A 122 5.21 -5.36 -7.47
C TYR A 122 6.49 -6.21 -7.56
N ALA A 123 7.59 -5.66 -7.06
CA ALA A 123 8.81 -6.43 -6.85
C ALA A 123 8.90 -6.86 -5.39
N LYS A 124 9.27 -8.11 -5.15
CA LYS A 124 9.43 -8.64 -3.80
C LYS A 124 10.58 -7.94 -3.08
N LEU A 125 10.26 -7.29 -1.95
CA LEU A 125 11.22 -6.55 -1.14
C LEU A 125 11.57 -7.25 0.19
N GLY A 126 10.86 -8.33 0.53
CA GLY A 126 11.06 -9.12 1.75
C GLY A 126 10.27 -10.42 1.68
N THR A 127 10.41 -11.27 2.69
CA THR A 127 9.75 -12.60 2.72
C THR A 127 8.25 -12.48 2.96
N GLU A 128 7.82 -11.53 3.79
CA GLU A 128 6.42 -11.29 4.17
C GLU A 128 5.64 -10.42 3.16
N PHE A 129 6.31 -9.96 2.09
CA PHE A 129 5.74 -8.98 1.18
C PHE A 129 4.53 -9.50 0.39
N SER A 130 4.59 -10.75 -0.05
CA SER A 130 3.49 -11.39 -0.77
C SER A 130 2.26 -11.60 0.12
N ASP A 131 2.48 -11.95 1.39
CA ASP A 131 1.40 -12.12 2.38
C ASP A 131 0.73 -10.78 2.69
N PHE A 132 1.52 -9.72 2.80
CA PHE A 132 1.01 -8.36 2.98
C PHE A 132 0.13 -7.93 1.79
N VAL A 133 0.59 -8.17 0.56
CA VAL A 133 -0.18 -7.86 -0.66
C VAL A 133 -1.49 -8.63 -0.69
N GLU A 134 -1.48 -9.90 -0.29
CA GLU A 134 -2.69 -10.73 -0.28
C GLU A 134 -3.72 -10.26 0.76
N ILE A 135 -3.28 -9.85 1.95
CA ILE A 135 -4.18 -9.26 2.96
C ILE A 135 -4.83 -7.99 2.40
N ILE A 136 -4.06 -7.09 1.78
CA ILE A 136 -4.61 -5.88 1.18
C ILE A 136 -5.59 -6.19 0.05
N ARG A 137 -5.25 -7.17 -0.80
CA ARG A 137 -6.16 -7.63 -1.86
C ARG A 137 -7.51 -8.07 -1.30
N GLN A 138 -7.49 -8.85 -0.21
CA GLN A 138 -8.70 -9.31 0.44
C GLN A 138 -9.47 -8.14 1.07
N ASN A 139 -8.80 -7.27 1.82
CA ASN A 139 -9.43 -6.12 2.46
C ASN A 139 -10.12 -5.18 1.43
N TRP A 140 -9.52 -4.98 0.26
CA TRP A 140 -10.15 -4.19 -0.80
C TRP A 140 -11.27 -4.95 -1.50
N ALA A 141 -11.17 -6.28 -1.60
CA ALA A 141 -12.28 -7.09 -2.13
C ALA A 141 -13.52 -7.02 -1.22
N ASP A 142 -13.34 -6.90 0.09
CA ASP A 142 -14.44 -6.80 1.07
C ASP A 142 -15.32 -5.54 0.84
N ILE A 143 -14.77 -4.48 0.24
CA ILE A 143 -15.51 -3.28 -0.18
C ILE A 143 -15.81 -3.25 -1.70
N GLY A 144 -15.64 -4.40 -2.38
CA GLY A 144 -15.92 -4.56 -3.79
C GLY A 144 -14.87 -3.98 -4.74
N ILE A 145 -13.67 -3.67 -4.28
CA ILE A 145 -12.58 -3.18 -5.14
C ILE A 145 -11.71 -4.34 -5.60
N ARG A 146 -11.65 -4.53 -6.92
CA ARG A 146 -10.83 -5.56 -7.54
C ARG A 146 -9.37 -5.13 -7.60
N MET A 147 -8.48 -5.92 -7.02
CA MET A 147 -7.04 -5.79 -7.17
C MET A 147 -6.45 -7.09 -7.71
N ILE A 148 -5.61 -6.97 -8.73
CA ILE A 148 -4.90 -8.10 -9.35
C ILE A 148 -3.41 -7.95 -9.05
N PRO A 149 -2.90 -8.65 -8.02
CA PRO A 149 -1.48 -8.61 -7.70
C PRO A 149 -0.67 -9.45 -8.67
N LYS A 150 0.50 -8.96 -9.06
CA LYS A 150 1.45 -9.66 -9.92
C LYS A 150 2.87 -9.36 -9.48
N GLU A 151 3.56 -10.38 -9.00
CA GLU A 151 4.98 -10.28 -8.71
C GLU A 151 5.78 -10.26 -10.02
N ILE A 152 6.67 -9.29 -10.16
CA ILE A 152 7.56 -9.13 -11.32
C ILE A 152 9.01 -8.96 -10.86
N ASP A 153 9.96 -9.21 -11.76
CA ASP A 153 11.37 -8.96 -11.49
C ASP A 153 11.66 -7.50 -11.14
N ARG A 154 12.60 -7.27 -10.22
CA ARG A 154 12.91 -5.91 -9.75
C ARG A 154 13.42 -4.99 -10.85
N SER A 155 14.19 -5.51 -11.81
CA SER A 155 14.69 -4.68 -12.91
C SER A 155 13.56 -4.29 -13.87
N LEU A 156 12.62 -5.20 -14.14
CA LEU A 156 11.40 -4.89 -14.89
C LEU A 156 10.53 -3.88 -14.15
N TRP A 157 10.36 -4.06 -12.84
CA TRP A 157 9.61 -3.13 -12.00
C TRP A 157 10.22 -1.71 -12.07
N SER A 158 11.55 -1.59 -11.98
CA SER A 158 12.23 -0.30 -12.07
C SER A 158 12.03 0.36 -13.44
N GLN A 159 12.11 -0.42 -14.51
CA GLN A 159 11.86 0.11 -15.86
C GLN A 159 10.44 0.62 -16.02
N LYS A 160 9.44 -0.15 -15.58
CA LYS A 160 8.03 0.27 -15.59
C LYS A 160 7.77 1.49 -14.69
N TYR A 161 8.47 1.55 -13.54
CA TYR A 161 8.40 2.71 -12.65
C TYR A 161 8.88 3.98 -13.37
N ASP A 162 10.04 3.93 -14.01
CA ASP A 162 10.63 5.06 -14.72
C ASP A 162 9.79 5.47 -15.95
N ALA A 163 9.18 4.48 -16.63
CA ALA A 163 8.29 4.69 -17.77
C ALA A 163 6.87 5.18 -17.38
N ASN A 164 6.54 5.26 -16.09
CA ASN A 164 5.19 5.60 -15.58
C ASN A 164 4.10 4.56 -15.89
N GLU A 165 4.47 3.30 -16.09
CA GLU A 165 3.56 2.20 -16.48
C GLU A 165 2.95 1.44 -15.28
N LEU A 166 3.15 1.90 -14.04
CA LEU A 166 2.61 1.27 -12.85
C LEU A 166 1.43 2.06 -12.29
N GLN A 167 0.27 1.41 -12.11
CA GLN A 167 -0.90 2.01 -11.48
C GLN A 167 -0.69 2.24 -9.98
N VAL A 168 0.01 1.32 -9.32
CA VAL A 168 0.26 1.37 -7.88
C VAL A 168 1.73 1.09 -7.61
N ARG A 169 2.26 1.77 -6.62
CA ARG A 169 3.63 1.55 -6.13
C ARG A 169 3.59 1.22 -4.67
N MET A 170 4.29 0.18 -4.29
CA MET A 170 4.51 -0.15 -2.90
C MET A 170 5.96 0.17 -2.56
N LEU A 171 6.17 1.00 -1.56
CA LEU A 171 7.48 1.51 -1.17
C LEU A 171 7.63 1.49 0.34
N TRP A 172 8.87 1.35 0.79
CA TRP A 172 9.25 1.62 2.17
C TRP A 172 9.37 3.11 2.38
N CYS A 173 8.96 3.58 3.55
CA CYS A 173 9.24 4.95 4.00
C CYS A 173 9.85 4.92 5.38
N ASP A 174 10.99 5.54 5.51
CA ASP A 174 11.64 5.81 6.79
C ASP A 174 10.91 6.96 7.50
N PHE A 175 9.83 6.67 8.19
CA PHE A 175 9.03 7.69 8.89
C PHE A 175 9.77 8.52 9.94
N PRO A 176 10.79 8.03 10.67
CA PRO A 176 11.49 8.87 11.65
C PRO A 176 12.40 9.91 11.02
N VAL A 177 12.81 9.68 9.79
CA VAL A 177 13.46 10.74 9.02
C VAL A 177 12.48 11.89 8.81
N CYS A 178 11.18 11.61 8.80
CA CYS A 178 10.12 12.60 8.67
C CYS A 178 9.88 13.37 9.96
N GLU A 179 9.96 12.76 11.15
CA GLU A 179 9.86 13.49 12.43
C GLU A 179 11.05 14.43 12.66
N SER A 180 12.24 13.98 12.29
CA SER A 180 13.46 14.78 12.42
C SER A 180 13.65 15.79 11.29
N ASN A 181 12.95 15.63 10.17
CA ASN A 181 13.08 16.50 9.01
C ASN A 181 11.73 16.68 8.28
N PRO A 182 10.85 17.56 8.75
CA PRO A 182 9.53 17.82 8.16
C PRO A 182 9.59 18.25 6.69
N VAL A 183 10.72 18.76 6.22
CA VAL A 183 10.92 19.13 4.80
C VAL A 183 10.91 17.89 3.89
N MET A 184 11.33 16.73 4.37
CA MET A 184 11.26 15.48 3.61
C MET A 184 9.82 15.01 3.37
N TRP A 185 8.87 15.38 4.22
CA TRP A 185 7.46 15.05 4.08
C TRP A 185 6.83 15.72 2.84
N ASP A 186 7.09 16.99 2.64
CA ASP A 186 6.51 17.76 1.54
C ASP A 186 7.00 17.29 0.17
N TRP A 187 8.15 16.62 0.13
CA TRP A 187 8.84 16.27 -1.11
C TRP A 187 8.73 14.79 -1.49
N SER A 188 8.86 13.89 -0.52
CA SER A 188 9.03 12.46 -0.84
C SER A 188 7.72 11.80 -1.28
N ILE A 189 6.58 12.21 -0.73
CA ILE A 189 5.30 11.58 -1.03
C ILE A 189 4.79 11.92 -2.44
N PRO A 190 4.69 13.20 -2.86
CA PRO A 190 4.30 13.53 -4.22
C PRO A 190 5.27 12.99 -5.28
N ILE A 191 6.57 13.09 -5.03
CA ILE A 191 7.61 12.62 -5.94
C ILE A 191 7.52 11.10 -6.14
N ARG A 192 7.25 10.35 -5.07
CA ARG A 192 7.11 8.90 -5.13
C ARG A 192 5.75 8.44 -5.67
N ALA A 193 4.75 9.31 -5.69
CA ALA A 193 3.43 9.00 -6.22
C ALA A 193 3.39 8.91 -7.75
N SER A 194 4.28 9.61 -8.46
CA SER A 194 4.36 9.55 -9.92
C SER A 194 5.77 9.86 -10.42
N SER A 195 6.26 9.09 -11.39
CA SER A 195 7.53 9.37 -12.08
C SER A 195 7.50 10.70 -12.83
N LYS A 196 6.32 11.14 -13.29
CA LYS A 196 6.16 12.45 -13.93
C LYS A 196 6.44 13.59 -12.95
N TYR A 197 6.00 13.49 -11.70
CA TYR A 197 6.35 14.48 -10.67
C TYR A 197 7.84 14.47 -10.37
N LEU A 198 8.46 13.29 -10.30
CA LEU A 198 9.90 13.17 -10.11
C LEU A 198 10.67 13.79 -11.27
N THR A 199 10.27 13.54 -12.51
CA THR A 199 10.89 14.12 -13.70
C THR A 199 10.75 15.65 -13.70
N TYR A 200 9.53 16.17 -13.49
CA TYR A 200 9.29 17.60 -13.37
C TYR A 200 10.19 18.26 -12.32
N TYR A 201 10.28 17.64 -11.14
CA TYR A 201 11.12 18.13 -10.06
C TYR A 201 12.60 18.15 -10.42
N ASN A 202 13.12 17.07 -11.02
CA ASN A 202 14.54 16.95 -11.39
C ASN A 202 14.94 17.84 -12.57
N THR A 203 13.99 18.20 -13.42
CA THR A 203 14.23 19.02 -14.62
C THR A 203 13.83 20.49 -14.44
N SER A 204 13.26 20.85 -13.29
CA SER A 204 12.74 22.20 -13.00
C SER A 204 11.62 22.65 -13.94
N GLY A 205 10.87 21.71 -14.48
CA GLY A 205 9.74 21.93 -15.37
C GLY A 205 10.07 21.68 -16.82
#